data_75ebd19d43ee4ffe8662ecbd3acae46c
#
_entry.id   75ebd19d43ee4ffe8662ecbd3acae46c
#
_cell.length_a   1.000
_cell.length_b   1.000
_cell.length_c   1.000
_cell.angle_alpha   90.00
_cell.angle_beta   90.00
_cell.angle_gamma   90.00
#
_symmetry.space_group_name_H-M   'P 1'
#
loop_
_entity.id
_entity.type
_entity.pdbx_description
1 polymer ?
#
loop_
_entity_poly.entity_id
_entity_poly.type
_entity_poly.pdbx_seq_one_letter_code
_entity_poly.pdbx_strand_id
1 'polypeptide(L)'
;TPTLSSAASDVYKRQMVNEVTRYNQNFTEKGRALGELGHPDGPSINLDRVSHKIVSLTQEGNNFIGKAQILSTPMGKIAESLLSEGVKLGVSSRGMGSIKNVDGVNHVGEDFMLATAADIVADPSAPDAFVDGIMEGKEWVWEGNVLREKHCNEVKNSINKLVDQEILEANKLRLFADFLSNL
;
A
#
# COMPACT_ATOMS: atom_id res chain seq x y z
N THR A 1 17.23 16.64 -24.15
CA THR A 1 16.27 16.37 -23.07
C THR A 1 15.55 17.68 -22.75
N PRO A 2 14.24 17.81 -23.04
CA PRO A 2 13.50 18.99 -22.62
C PRO A 2 13.38 18.99 -21.11
N THR A 3 13.98 19.98 -20.47
CA THR A 3 13.74 20.30 -19.07
C THR A 3 12.33 20.85 -18.94
N LEU A 4 11.42 20.10 -18.32
CA LEU A 4 10.15 20.64 -17.86
C LEU A 4 10.44 21.87 -17.00
N SER A 5 9.82 23.00 -17.33
CA SER A 5 9.97 24.24 -16.57
C SER A 5 9.58 23.96 -15.12
N SER A 6 10.40 24.40 -14.17
CA SER A 6 10.16 24.22 -12.72
C SER A 6 8.75 24.69 -12.30
N ALA A 7 8.23 25.72 -12.93
CA ALA A 7 6.89 26.26 -12.69
C ALA A 7 5.76 25.28 -13.02
N ALA A 8 5.84 24.55 -14.14
CA ALA A 8 4.83 23.56 -14.52
C ALA A 8 4.84 22.36 -13.56
N SER A 9 6.03 21.94 -13.10
CA SER A 9 6.19 20.91 -12.07
C SER A 9 5.56 21.33 -10.74
N ASP A 10 5.72 22.58 -10.33
CA ASP A 10 5.18 23.09 -9.04
C ASP A 10 3.66 23.27 -9.07
N VAL A 11 3.08 23.62 -10.22
CA VAL A 11 1.62 23.66 -10.40
C VAL A 11 1.02 22.26 -10.30
N TYR A 12 1.61 21.28 -10.98
CA TYR A 12 1.15 19.88 -10.93
C TYR A 12 1.26 19.31 -9.52
N LYS A 13 2.35 19.56 -8.80
CA LYS A 13 2.52 19.11 -7.40
C LYS A 13 1.45 19.69 -6.49
N ARG A 14 1.17 20.99 -6.58
CA ARG A 14 0.11 21.63 -5.79
C ARG A 14 -1.26 21.05 -6.09
N GLN A 15 -1.54 20.77 -7.34
CA GLN A 15 -2.79 20.15 -7.77
C GLN A 15 -2.96 18.75 -7.16
N MET A 16 -1.92 17.91 -7.20
CA MET A 16 -1.94 16.59 -6.57
C MET A 16 -2.15 16.66 -5.06
N VAL A 17 -1.48 17.60 -4.37
CA VAL A 17 -1.65 17.80 -2.91
C VAL A 17 -3.09 18.17 -2.57
N ASN A 18 -3.68 19.11 -3.32
CA ASN A 18 -5.06 19.53 -3.13
C ASN A 18 -6.03 18.37 -3.37
N GLU A 19 -5.76 17.57 -4.40
CA GLU A 19 -6.60 16.45 -4.77
C GLU A 19 -6.50 15.29 -3.76
N VAL A 20 -5.33 15.00 -3.24
CA VAL A 20 -5.14 14.03 -2.14
C VAL A 20 -5.86 14.51 -0.88
N THR A 21 -5.79 15.80 -0.56
CA THR A 21 -6.52 16.38 0.56
C THR A 21 -8.04 16.21 0.39
N ARG A 22 -8.56 16.55 -0.79
CA ARG A 22 -9.98 16.35 -1.13
C ARG A 22 -10.39 14.88 -1.03
N TYR A 23 -9.55 13.97 -1.56
CA TYR A 23 -9.81 12.54 -1.54
C TYR A 23 -9.87 12.01 -0.10
N ASN A 24 -8.92 12.41 0.75
CA ASN A 24 -8.92 12.03 2.16
C ASN A 24 -10.19 12.45 2.87
N GLN A 25 -10.57 13.73 2.76
CA GLN A 25 -11.78 14.27 3.42
C GLN A 25 -13.07 13.62 2.95
N ASN A 26 -13.17 13.28 1.66
CA ASN A 26 -14.40 12.78 1.06
C ASN A 26 -14.52 11.25 1.07
N PHE A 27 -13.42 10.53 1.11
CA PHE A 27 -13.40 9.07 0.98
C PHE A 27 -12.65 8.37 2.12
N THR A 28 -11.40 8.73 2.39
CA THR A 28 -10.56 8.00 3.37
C THR A 28 -11.11 8.16 4.78
N GLU A 29 -11.35 9.39 5.25
CA GLU A 29 -11.88 9.68 6.58
C GLU A 29 -13.29 9.15 6.80
N LYS A 30 -14.06 9.03 5.71
CA LYS A 30 -15.42 8.47 5.74
C LYS A 30 -15.46 6.94 5.56
N GLY A 31 -14.33 6.27 5.49
CA GLY A 31 -14.24 4.83 5.28
C GLY A 31 -14.75 4.35 3.92
N ARG A 32 -14.76 5.22 2.90
CA ARG A 32 -15.29 4.96 1.55
C ARG A 32 -14.22 4.89 0.45
N ALA A 33 -12.94 4.99 0.82
CA ALA A 33 -11.82 4.93 -0.11
C ALA A 33 -11.56 3.49 -0.55
N LEU A 34 -12.40 2.95 -1.40
CA LEU A 34 -12.31 1.59 -1.91
C LEU A 34 -11.38 1.51 -3.12
N GLY A 35 -10.68 0.38 -3.26
CA GLY A 35 -9.88 0.05 -4.43
C GLY A 35 -10.21 -1.35 -4.96
N GLU A 36 -9.98 -1.56 -6.24
CA GLU A 36 -10.33 -2.78 -6.96
C GLU A 36 -9.09 -3.64 -7.23
N LEU A 37 -9.32 -4.92 -7.52
CA LEU A 37 -8.33 -5.80 -8.09
C LEU A 37 -8.43 -5.73 -9.62
N GLY A 38 -7.33 -5.27 -10.24
CA GLY A 38 -7.27 -4.93 -11.66
C GLY A 38 -7.83 -3.53 -11.94
N HIS A 39 -7.47 -3.00 -13.10
CA HIS A 39 -7.91 -1.67 -13.55
C HIS A 39 -9.18 -1.82 -14.40
N PRO A 40 -10.34 -1.32 -13.99
CA PRO A 40 -11.53 -1.27 -14.83
C PRO A 40 -11.46 -0.10 -15.83
N ASP A 41 -12.30 -0.17 -16.88
CA ASP A 41 -12.34 0.83 -17.94
C ASP A 41 -12.98 2.18 -17.56
N GLY A 42 -13.43 2.35 -16.32
CA GLY A 42 -14.18 3.54 -15.92
C GLY A 42 -13.81 4.08 -14.54
N PRO A 43 -14.27 5.29 -14.21
CA PRO A 43 -13.98 5.93 -12.93
C PRO A 43 -14.81 5.39 -11.76
N SER A 44 -15.92 4.71 -12.05
CA SER A 44 -16.84 4.19 -11.03
C SER A 44 -16.27 2.94 -10.37
N ILE A 45 -16.45 2.85 -9.04
CA ILE A 45 -16.08 1.66 -8.29
C ILE A 45 -17.13 0.57 -8.53
N ASN A 46 -16.67 -0.60 -8.97
CA ASN A 46 -17.49 -1.80 -9.04
C ASN A 46 -17.29 -2.63 -7.76
N LEU A 47 -18.34 -2.71 -6.95
CA LEU A 47 -18.28 -3.38 -5.65
C LEU A 47 -17.93 -4.88 -5.76
N ASP A 48 -18.23 -5.54 -6.87
CA ASP A 48 -17.87 -6.94 -7.11
C ASP A 48 -16.35 -7.14 -7.25
N ARG A 49 -15.62 -6.08 -7.55
CA ARG A 49 -14.16 -6.09 -7.77
C ARG A 49 -13.37 -5.52 -6.62
N VAL A 50 -14.04 -4.98 -5.61
CA VAL A 50 -13.37 -4.38 -4.45
C VAL A 50 -12.52 -5.41 -3.73
N SER A 51 -11.25 -5.11 -3.57
CA SER A 51 -10.24 -5.93 -2.90
C SER A 51 -9.73 -5.32 -1.60
N HIS A 52 -9.71 -3.99 -1.50
CA HIS A 52 -9.12 -3.28 -0.37
C HIS A 52 -9.78 -1.93 -0.10
N LYS A 53 -9.46 -1.38 1.05
CA LYS A 53 -9.85 -0.05 1.48
C LYS A 53 -8.61 0.74 1.88
N ILE A 54 -8.45 1.93 1.34
CA ILE A 54 -7.37 2.84 1.73
C ILE A 54 -7.70 3.44 3.10
N VAL A 55 -6.79 3.28 4.06
CA VAL A 55 -6.95 3.75 5.43
C VAL A 55 -6.15 5.02 5.72
N SER A 56 -5.11 5.28 4.95
CA SER A 56 -4.38 6.54 4.97
C SER A 56 -3.71 6.82 3.63
N LEU A 57 -3.59 8.10 3.29
CA LEU A 57 -2.86 8.57 2.12
C LEU A 57 -2.17 9.88 2.51
N THR A 58 -0.83 9.86 2.57
CA THR A 58 -0.01 10.97 3.05
C THR A 58 1.06 11.34 2.04
N GLN A 59 1.44 12.60 2.01
CA GLN A 59 2.56 13.05 1.21
C GLN A 59 3.87 12.91 2.01
N GLU A 60 4.86 12.30 1.39
CA GLU A 60 6.23 12.20 1.90
C GLU A 60 7.21 12.73 0.84
N GLY A 61 7.65 13.97 1.00
CA GLY A 61 8.49 14.64 0.02
C GLY A 61 7.77 14.82 -1.33
N ASN A 62 8.25 14.16 -2.36
CA ASN A 62 7.65 14.17 -3.71
C ASN A 62 6.71 12.99 -3.96
N ASN A 63 6.60 12.06 -3.03
CA ASN A 63 5.81 10.83 -3.16
C ASN A 63 4.54 10.92 -2.32
N PHE A 64 3.56 10.08 -2.67
CA PHE A 64 2.37 9.86 -1.87
C PHE A 64 2.38 8.40 -1.40
N ILE A 65 2.35 8.22 -0.08
CA ILE A 65 2.36 6.90 0.55
C ILE A 65 0.96 6.57 1.03
N GLY A 66 0.43 5.44 0.57
CA GLY A 66 -0.86 4.91 0.97
C GLY A 66 -0.70 3.70 1.88
N LYS A 67 -1.58 3.59 2.88
CA LYS A 67 -1.81 2.33 3.61
C LYS A 67 -3.20 1.83 3.26
N ALA A 68 -3.33 0.56 2.98
CA ALA A 68 -4.59 -0.06 2.65
C ALA A 68 -4.80 -1.33 3.50
N GLN A 69 -6.05 -1.58 3.81
CA GLN A 69 -6.51 -2.82 4.43
C GLN A 69 -7.12 -3.71 3.36
N ILE A 70 -6.60 -4.93 3.22
CA ILE A 70 -7.23 -5.96 2.38
C ILE A 70 -8.56 -6.36 3.04
N LEU A 71 -9.61 -6.46 2.23
CA LEU A 71 -10.95 -6.79 2.69
C LEU A 71 -11.23 -8.29 2.46
N SER A 72 -12.12 -8.87 3.28
CA SER A 72 -12.55 -10.27 3.15
C SER A 72 -13.53 -10.51 1.97
N THR A 73 -13.46 -9.65 0.94
CA THR A 73 -14.18 -9.83 -0.33
C THR A 73 -13.54 -10.94 -1.18
N PRO A 74 -14.21 -11.50 -2.19
CA PRO A 74 -13.59 -12.48 -3.08
C PRO A 74 -12.30 -11.97 -3.72
N MET A 75 -12.27 -10.71 -4.19
CA MET A 75 -11.09 -10.09 -4.79
C MET A 75 -10.00 -9.78 -3.77
N GLY A 76 -10.39 -9.41 -2.54
CA GLY A 76 -9.44 -9.21 -1.44
C GLY A 76 -8.74 -10.51 -1.06
N LYS A 77 -9.46 -11.63 -0.99
CA LYS A 77 -8.86 -12.95 -0.73
C LYS A 77 -7.86 -13.38 -1.81
N ILE A 78 -8.13 -13.04 -3.08
CA ILE A 78 -7.18 -13.29 -4.17
C ILE A 78 -5.92 -12.45 -3.96
N ALA A 79 -6.06 -11.15 -3.67
CA ALA A 79 -4.93 -10.27 -3.43
C ALA A 79 -4.11 -10.73 -2.21
N GLU A 80 -4.77 -11.11 -1.11
CA GLU A 80 -4.15 -11.66 0.11
C GLU A 80 -3.34 -12.93 -0.20
N SER A 81 -3.94 -13.88 -0.93
CA SER A 81 -3.27 -15.11 -1.33
C SER A 81 -2.03 -14.85 -2.18
N LEU A 82 -2.13 -13.98 -3.18
CA LEU A 82 -0.99 -13.63 -4.03
C LEU A 82 0.15 -12.98 -3.22
N LEU A 83 -0.17 -12.05 -2.34
CA LEU A 83 0.81 -11.39 -1.48
C LEU A 83 1.46 -12.38 -0.50
N SER A 84 0.70 -13.31 0.08
CA SER A 84 1.21 -14.33 1.01
C SER A 84 2.16 -15.32 0.34
N GLU A 85 1.95 -15.60 -0.94
CA GLU A 85 2.85 -16.42 -1.77
C GLU A 85 4.06 -15.64 -2.33
N GLY A 86 4.21 -14.36 -1.93
CA GLY A 86 5.35 -13.54 -2.34
C GLY A 86 5.24 -12.91 -3.73
N VAL A 87 4.05 -12.92 -4.34
CA VAL A 87 3.83 -12.24 -5.61
C VAL A 87 3.89 -10.73 -5.38
N LYS A 88 4.72 -10.04 -6.17
CA LYS A 88 4.77 -8.57 -6.16
C LYS A 88 3.60 -8.02 -6.95
N LEU A 89 2.71 -7.34 -6.25
CA LEU A 89 1.60 -6.60 -6.86
C LEU A 89 1.93 -5.11 -6.84
N GLY A 90 1.47 -4.40 -7.87
CA GLY A 90 1.59 -2.96 -7.95
C GLY A 90 0.29 -2.25 -7.58
N VAL A 91 0.37 -0.93 -7.53
CA VAL A 91 -0.80 -0.05 -7.38
C VAL A 91 -0.82 0.99 -8.49
N SER A 92 -2.01 1.32 -8.96
CA SER A 92 -2.22 2.36 -9.96
C SER A 92 -3.45 3.18 -9.62
N SER A 93 -3.31 4.52 -9.67
CA SER A 93 -4.41 5.43 -9.44
C SER A 93 -5.31 5.56 -10.66
N ARG A 94 -6.61 5.79 -10.43
CA ARG A 94 -7.55 6.22 -11.47
C ARG A 94 -7.92 7.68 -11.26
N GLY A 95 -7.76 8.46 -12.31
CA GLY A 95 -8.14 9.86 -12.31
C GLY A 95 -9.07 10.19 -13.48
N MET A 96 -9.77 11.28 -13.34
CA MET A 96 -10.55 11.95 -14.38
C MET A 96 -10.02 13.36 -14.56
N GLY A 97 -10.05 13.87 -15.76
CA GLY A 97 -9.63 15.23 -16.06
C GLY A 97 -9.48 15.44 -17.55
N SER A 98 -9.40 16.69 -17.97
CA SER A 98 -9.10 17.04 -19.34
C SER A 98 -7.62 16.77 -19.65
N ILE A 99 -7.34 16.43 -20.89
CA ILE A 99 -5.97 16.26 -21.39
C ILE A 99 -5.74 17.31 -22.48
N LYS A 100 -4.65 18.08 -22.35
CA LYS A 100 -4.20 19.00 -23.37
C LYS A 100 -2.88 18.51 -23.95
N ASN A 101 -2.82 18.36 -25.26
CA ASN A 101 -1.57 18.06 -25.93
C ASN A 101 -0.82 19.36 -26.21
N VAL A 102 0.39 19.49 -25.66
CA VAL A 102 1.29 20.62 -25.90
C VAL A 102 2.62 20.02 -26.36
N ASP A 103 3.03 20.36 -27.57
CA ASP A 103 4.28 19.90 -28.18
C ASP A 103 4.46 18.37 -28.20
N GLY A 104 3.36 17.64 -28.43
CA GLY A 104 3.36 16.17 -28.47
C GLY A 104 3.33 15.50 -27.09
N VAL A 105 3.29 16.26 -26.00
CA VAL A 105 3.17 15.76 -24.63
C VAL A 105 1.76 16.00 -24.10
N ASN A 106 1.15 14.96 -23.55
CA ASN A 106 -0.15 15.06 -22.91
C ASN A 106 -0.02 15.62 -21.49
N HIS A 107 -0.63 16.78 -21.26
CA HIS A 107 -0.71 17.42 -19.95
C HIS A 107 -2.10 17.22 -19.37
N VAL A 108 -2.15 16.82 -18.11
CA VAL A 108 -3.40 16.72 -17.35
C VAL A 108 -3.88 18.12 -16.97
N GLY A 109 -5.16 18.40 -17.19
CA GLY A 109 -5.77 19.69 -16.90
C GLY A 109 -5.95 19.98 -15.42
N GLU A 110 -6.30 21.21 -15.08
CA GLU A 110 -6.54 21.65 -13.70
C GLU A 110 -7.79 21.02 -13.06
N ASP A 111 -8.64 20.41 -13.87
CA ASP A 111 -9.85 19.69 -13.51
C ASP A 111 -9.59 18.22 -13.12
N PHE A 112 -8.32 17.85 -12.88
CA PHE A 112 -7.96 16.51 -12.46
C PHE A 112 -8.59 16.14 -11.11
N MET A 113 -9.23 14.97 -11.07
CA MET A 113 -9.83 14.39 -9.88
C MET A 113 -9.43 12.92 -9.74
N LEU A 114 -9.03 12.50 -8.53
CA LEU A 114 -8.88 11.09 -8.20
C LEU A 114 -10.24 10.43 -8.04
N ALA A 115 -10.51 9.45 -8.88
CA ALA A 115 -11.64 8.53 -8.71
C ALA A 115 -11.30 7.43 -7.69
N THR A 116 -10.07 6.89 -7.81
CA THR A 116 -9.50 5.91 -6.88
C THR A 116 -8.03 6.24 -6.66
N ALA A 117 -7.62 6.32 -5.40
CA ALA A 117 -6.22 6.61 -5.09
C ALA A 117 -5.29 5.45 -5.47
N ALA A 118 -5.75 4.21 -5.35
CA ALA A 118 -5.03 3.03 -5.79
C ALA A 118 -5.98 1.87 -6.11
N ASP A 119 -5.76 1.20 -7.24
CA ASP A 119 -6.22 -0.15 -7.53
C ASP A 119 -5.01 -1.10 -7.47
N ILE A 120 -5.20 -2.35 -7.06
CA ILE A 120 -4.16 -3.37 -7.09
C ILE A 120 -4.05 -3.92 -8.51
N VAL A 121 -2.85 -3.85 -9.10
CA VAL A 121 -2.58 -4.27 -10.48
C VAL A 121 -1.36 -5.18 -10.54
N ALA A 122 -1.26 -5.99 -11.59
CA ALA A 122 -0.09 -6.85 -11.81
C ALA A 122 1.12 -6.02 -12.25
N ASP A 123 0.90 -5.01 -13.11
CA ASP A 123 1.95 -4.19 -13.71
C ASP A 123 1.58 -2.70 -13.58
N PRO A 124 2.19 -1.99 -12.63
CA PRO A 124 1.88 -0.59 -12.39
C PRO A 124 2.55 0.33 -13.42
N SER A 125 1.86 1.40 -13.78
CA SER A 125 2.42 2.42 -14.71
C SER A 125 3.60 3.19 -14.11
N ALA A 126 3.66 3.32 -12.78
CA ALA A 126 4.79 3.94 -12.09
C ALA A 126 5.80 2.86 -11.65
N PRO A 127 7.11 2.98 -12.00
CA PRO A 127 8.10 1.93 -11.79
C PRO A 127 8.28 1.46 -10.35
N ASP A 128 8.00 2.33 -9.38
CA ASP A 128 8.23 2.06 -7.95
C ASP A 128 6.92 1.86 -7.16
N ALA A 129 5.77 1.77 -7.85
CA ALA A 129 4.46 1.68 -7.22
C ALA A 129 4.07 0.23 -6.88
N PHE A 130 4.87 -0.43 -6.06
CA PHE A 130 4.62 -1.79 -5.60
C PHE A 130 4.08 -1.82 -4.16
N VAL A 131 3.34 -2.88 -3.85
CA VAL A 131 2.76 -3.13 -2.53
C VAL A 131 3.76 -3.87 -1.66
N ASP A 132 4.03 -3.31 -0.48
CA ASP A 132 4.69 -4.04 0.60
C ASP A 132 3.62 -4.64 1.52
N GLY A 133 3.50 -5.96 1.50
CA GLY A 133 2.54 -6.67 2.34
C GLY A 133 2.95 -6.64 3.80
N ILE A 134 2.09 -6.06 4.66
CA ILE A 134 2.23 -6.14 6.12
C ILE A 134 1.20 -7.14 6.61
N MET A 135 1.66 -8.29 7.15
CA MET A 135 0.77 -9.27 7.74
C MET A 135 0.49 -8.90 9.21
N GLU A 136 -0.78 -8.96 9.60
CA GLU A 136 -1.19 -8.74 10.99
C GLU A 136 -0.54 -9.81 11.90
N GLY A 137 0.09 -9.38 12.99
CA GLY A 137 0.83 -10.28 13.90
C GLY A 137 2.32 -10.44 13.61
N LYS A 138 2.88 -9.73 12.63
CA LYS A 138 4.32 -9.69 12.35
C LYS A 138 4.87 -8.27 12.54
N GLU A 139 5.82 -8.12 13.45
CA GLU A 139 6.58 -6.86 13.55
C GLU A 139 7.59 -6.75 12.41
N TRP A 140 7.45 -5.70 11.63
CA TRP A 140 8.37 -5.36 10.55
C TRP A 140 9.20 -4.13 10.93
N VAL A 141 10.51 -4.25 10.85
CA VAL A 141 11.44 -3.14 11.15
C VAL A 141 12.23 -2.79 9.90
N TRP A 142 12.31 -1.51 9.60
CA TRP A 142 13.18 -0.99 8.56
C TRP A 142 14.63 -1.04 9.01
N GLU A 143 15.43 -1.90 8.38
CA GLU A 143 16.89 -1.90 8.50
C GLU A 143 17.52 -1.60 7.13
N GLY A 144 18.06 -0.39 6.97
CA GLY A 144 18.79 0.00 5.77
C GLY A 144 18.00 -0.12 4.46
N ASN A 145 16.79 0.43 4.39
CA ASN A 145 15.85 0.35 3.24
C ASN A 145 15.30 -1.05 2.93
N VAL A 146 15.43 -2.02 3.83
CA VAL A 146 14.83 -3.35 3.69
C VAL A 146 13.91 -3.61 4.88
N LEU A 147 12.66 -3.98 4.59
CA LEU A 147 11.69 -4.40 5.62
C LEU A 147 12.08 -5.80 6.10
N ARG A 148 12.41 -5.98 7.40
CA ARG A 148 12.77 -7.28 7.99
C ARG A 148 11.78 -7.69 9.07
N GLU A 149 11.40 -8.96 9.04
CA GLU A 149 10.59 -9.62 10.07
C GLU A 149 11.42 -9.84 11.33
N LYS A 150 11.11 -9.13 12.42
CA LYS A 150 11.95 -9.09 13.62
C LYS A 150 11.60 -10.15 14.67
N HIS A 151 10.34 -10.50 14.84
CA HIS A 151 9.92 -11.26 16.03
C HIS A 151 9.98 -12.79 15.89
N CYS A 152 9.57 -13.35 14.76
CA CYS A 152 9.61 -14.82 14.57
C CYS A 152 11.03 -15.41 14.58
N ASN A 153 12.03 -14.67 14.07
CA ASN A 153 13.40 -15.17 14.00
C ASN A 153 14.11 -15.15 15.37
N GLU A 154 13.81 -14.18 16.23
CA GLU A 154 14.37 -14.12 17.59
C GLU A 154 13.81 -15.23 18.48
N VAL A 155 12.50 -15.46 18.41
CA VAL A 155 11.84 -16.58 19.12
C VAL A 155 12.32 -17.93 18.59
N LYS A 156 12.40 -18.09 17.27
CA LYS A 156 12.91 -19.31 16.63
C LYS A 156 14.38 -19.58 16.96
N ASN A 157 15.22 -18.55 16.98
CA ASN A 157 16.62 -18.65 17.38
C ASN A 157 16.78 -18.94 18.88
N SER A 158 15.89 -18.39 19.72
CA SER A 158 15.86 -18.68 21.15
C SER A 158 15.44 -20.12 21.44
N ILE A 159 14.43 -20.64 20.73
CA ILE A 159 13.99 -22.04 20.80
C ILE A 159 15.10 -22.97 20.30
N ASN A 160 15.78 -22.66 19.22
CA ASN A 160 16.87 -23.47 18.67
C ASN A 160 18.13 -23.47 19.54
N LYS A 161 18.32 -22.48 20.40
CA LYS A 161 19.45 -22.43 21.37
C LYS A 161 19.18 -23.27 22.63
N LEU A 162 17.94 -23.70 22.87
CA LEU A 162 17.58 -24.56 23.99
C LEU A 162 17.80 -26.03 23.61
N VAL A 163 19.06 -26.45 23.63
CA VAL A 163 19.49 -27.82 23.24
C VAL A 163 19.18 -28.87 24.32
N ASP A 164 18.89 -28.44 25.56
CA ASP A 164 18.65 -29.32 26.68
C ASP A 164 17.14 -29.44 26.96
N GLN A 165 16.58 -30.67 26.91
CA GLN A 165 15.15 -30.90 27.03
C GLN A 165 14.56 -30.45 28.39
N GLU A 166 15.33 -30.54 29.48
CA GLU A 166 14.89 -30.07 30.80
C GLU A 166 14.77 -28.53 30.86
N ILE A 167 15.69 -27.83 30.23
CA ILE A 167 15.66 -26.37 30.09
C ILE A 167 14.54 -25.94 29.15
N LEU A 168 14.24 -26.73 28.11
CA LEU A 168 13.18 -26.50 27.15
C LEU A 168 11.80 -26.50 27.83
N GLU A 169 11.50 -27.50 28.66
CA GLU A 169 10.21 -27.61 29.37
C GLU A 169 10.00 -26.45 30.36
N ALA A 170 11.03 -26.08 31.14
CA ALA A 170 10.95 -24.97 32.10
C ALA A 170 10.75 -23.59 31.41
N ASN A 171 11.25 -23.42 30.20
CA ASN A 171 11.18 -22.13 29.48
C ASN A 171 10.04 -22.05 28.45
N LYS A 172 9.39 -23.16 28.08
CA LYS A 172 8.24 -23.15 27.15
C LYS A 172 7.09 -22.27 27.64
N LEU A 173 6.73 -22.42 28.92
CA LEU A 173 5.64 -21.62 29.54
C LEU A 173 5.98 -20.14 29.61
N ARG A 174 7.26 -19.81 29.89
CA ARG A 174 7.71 -18.40 29.93
C ARG A 174 7.74 -17.78 28.55
N LEU A 175 8.27 -18.47 27.54
CA LEU A 175 8.29 -18.01 26.16
C LEU A 175 6.88 -17.86 25.56
N PHE A 176 5.97 -18.77 25.95
CA PHE A 176 4.57 -18.67 25.53
C PHE A 176 3.84 -17.50 26.21
N ALA A 177 4.12 -17.24 27.48
CA ALA A 177 3.59 -16.08 28.19
C ALA A 177 4.12 -14.76 27.61
N ASP A 178 5.42 -14.70 27.31
CA ASP A 178 6.05 -13.54 26.65
C ASP A 178 5.50 -13.32 25.23
N PHE A 179 5.23 -14.37 24.49
CA PHE A 179 4.58 -14.31 23.18
C PHE A 179 3.15 -13.73 23.28
N LEU A 180 2.35 -14.21 24.22
CA LEU A 180 0.97 -13.73 24.43
C LEU A 180 0.90 -12.28 24.95
N SER A 181 1.93 -11.81 25.67
CA SER A 181 1.98 -10.44 26.18
C SER A 181 2.39 -9.41 25.11
N ASN A 182 2.87 -9.88 23.96
CA ASN A 182 3.30 -9.06 22.81
C ASN A 182 2.37 -9.20 21.58
N LEU A 183 1.21 -9.88 21.75
CA LEU A 183 0.09 -9.85 20.82
C LEU A 183 -0.85 -8.69 21.17
#